data_3d0e7a064daeae36657a553a103b60f1
#
_entry.id   3d0e7a064daeae36657a553a103b60f1
#
_cell.length_a   1.000
_cell.length_b   1.000
_cell.length_c   1.000
_cell.angle_alpha   90.00
_cell.angle_beta   90.00
_cell.angle_gamma   90.00
#
_symmetry.space_group_name_H-M   'P 1'
#
loop_
_entity.id
_entity.type
_entity.pdbx_description
1 polymer ?
#
loop_
_entity_poly.entity_id
_entity_poly.type
_entity_poly.pdbx_seq_one_letter_code
_entity_poly.pdbx_strand_id
1 'polypeptide(L)'
;MEVQTLNFWLNNLAVIAFAITAVLAVNEKDDIDIFAVVVLGSITAVGGGTLRDLILGVPVFWLPDAIDIRLAILASASVFIARPFFRSNKVFSLMLYLDAFGAALFAIQGTIKVWAFGLTIPILPIIFGVMSAIGGGIIRDVLAGRKTLLMSSELYIIPVLLGCVSMVAVLKFFPEHILIGEIFCSAQIFIFRACAIHWGWRVPNFLVLRSKI
;
A
#
# COMPACT_ATOMS: atom_id res chain seq x y z
N MET A 1 -22.23 -11.35 4.92
CA MET A 1 -22.39 -9.99 5.48
C MET A 1 -21.13 -9.55 6.24
N GLU A 2 -20.60 -10.36 7.16
CA GLU A 2 -19.40 -9.99 7.96
C GLU A 2 -18.13 -9.77 7.12
N VAL A 3 -17.83 -10.64 6.15
CA VAL A 3 -16.65 -10.51 5.27
C VAL A 3 -16.68 -9.23 4.43
N GLN A 4 -17.82 -8.88 3.87
CA GLN A 4 -17.96 -7.67 3.06
C GLN A 4 -17.77 -6.40 3.92
N THR A 5 -18.30 -6.41 5.14
CA THR A 5 -18.15 -5.31 6.08
C THR A 5 -16.69 -5.15 6.52
N LEU A 6 -16.00 -6.25 6.80
CA LEU A 6 -14.58 -6.21 7.14
C LEU A 6 -13.75 -5.66 5.97
N ASN A 7 -13.93 -6.19 4.77
CA ASN A 7 -13.19 -5.75 3.58
C ASN A 7 -13.40 -4.25 3.32
N PHE A 8 -14.61 -3.74 3.54
CA PHE A 8 -14.91 -2.32 3.45
C PHE A 8 -14.06 -1.49 4.44
N TRP A 9 -14.00 -1.90 5.71
CA TRP A 9 -13.21 -1.19 6.71
C TRP A 9 -11.71 -1.28 6.47
N LEU A 10 -11.21 -2.46 6.08
CA LEU A 10 -9.78 -2.66 5.78
C LEU A 10 -9.35 -1.82 4.58
N ASN A 11 -10.19 -1.73 3.53
CA ASN A 11 -9.95 -0.88 2.38
C ASN A 11 -9.87 0.60 2.79
N ASN A 12 -10.83 1.09 3.56
CA ASN A 12 -10.85 2.48 4.03
C ASN A 12 -9.62 2.81 4.89
N LEU A 13 -9.20 1.90 5.75
CA LEU A 13 -7.97 2.06 6.56
C LEU A 13 -6.72 2.13 5.69
N ALA A 14 -6.63 1.31 4.65
CA ALA A 14 -5.52 1.34 3.71
C ALA A 14 -5.48 2.66 2.93
N VAL A 15 -6.63 3.14 2.46
CA VAL A 15 -6.76 4.44 1.78
C VAL A 15 -6.31 5.59 2.67
N ILE A 16 -6.78 5.64 3.92
CA ILE A 16 -6.38 6.66 4.90
C ILE A 16 -4.86 6.59 5.16
N ALA A 17 -4.31 5.40 5.38
CA ALA A 17 -2.89 5.23 5.63
C ALA A 17 -2.05 5.76 4.46
N PHE A 18 -2.38 5.39 3.21
CA PHE A 18 -1.65 5.87 2.04
C PHE A 18 -1.81 7.38 1.81
N ALA A 19 -3.00 7.94 2.04
CA ALA A 19 -3.20 9.38 1.96
C ALA A 19 -2.29 10.14 2.94
N ILE A 20 -2.18 9.66 4.17
CA ILE A 20 -1.30 10.22 5.20
C ILE A 20 0.18 10.11 4.75
N THR A 21 0.59 8.97 4.21
CA THR A 21 1.99 8.80 3.75
C THR A 21 2.38 9.81 2.69
N ALA A 22 1.46 10.24 1.84
CA ALA A 22 1.73 11.24 0.81
C ALA A 22 2.05 12.61 1.43
N VAL A 23 1.31 13.02 2.45
CA VAL A 23 1.58 14.27 3.17
C VAL A 23 2.93 14.21 3.87
N LEU A 24 3.22 13.08 4.56
CA LEU A 24 4.48 12.88 5.26
C LEU A 24 5.68 12.82 4.30
N ALA A 25 5.47 12.32 3.08
CA ALA A 25 6.51 12.25 2.05
C ALA A 25 6.99 13.63 1.59
N VAL A 26 6.14 14.65 1.65
CA VAL A 26 6.46 16.03 1.25
C VAL A 26 6.56 16.98 2.44
N ASN A 27 6.56 16.46 3.67
CA ASN A 27 6.53 17.28 4.88
C ASN A 27 7.73 18.23 5.04
N GLU A 28 8.89 17.86 4.49
CA GLU A 28 10.14 18.66 4.56
C GLU A 28 10.27 19.63 3.38
N LYS A 29 9.34 19.63 2.43
CA LYS A 29 9.38 20.55 1.29
C LYS A 29 8.75 21.88 1.67
N ASP A 30 9.43 22.96 1.33
CA ASP A 30 8.91 24.31 1.39
C ASP A 30 7.97 24.55 0.18
N ASP A 31 7.05 25.50 0.33
CA ASP A 31 6.17 26.02 -0.74
C ASP A 31 5.21 25.01 -1.41
N ILE A 32 4.78 23.99 -0.66
CA ILE A 32 3.69 23.10 -1.11
C ILE A 32 2.37 23.53 -0.48
N ASP A 33 1.39 23.84 -1.32
CA ASP A 33 0.04 24.20 -0.90
C ASP A 33 -0.84 22.97 -0.56
N ILE A 34 -1.97 23.23 0.11
CA ILE A 34 -2.91 22.20 0.53
C ILE A 34 -3.51 21.44 -0.66
N PHE A 35 -3.75 22.12 -1.79
CA PHE A 35 -4.37 21.47 -2.95
C PHE A 35 -3.43 20.45 -3.58
N ALA A 36 -2.16 20.81 -3.74
CA ALA A 36 -1.13 19.88 -4.23
C ALA A 36 -0.99 18.64 -3.33
N VAL A 37 -1.01 18.85 -2.00
CA VAL A 37 -0.91 17.76 -1.02
C VAL A 37 -2.15 16.87 -1.04
N VAL A 38 -3.35 17.45 -1.14
CA VAL A 38 -4.61 16.68 -1.21
C VAL A 38 -4.68 15.87 -2.52
N VAL A 39 -4.26 16.44 -3.63
CA VAL A 39 -4.19 15.73 -4.92
C VAL A 39 -3.18 14.58 -4.84
N LEU A 40 -1.98 14.85 -4.30
CA LEU A 40 -0.95 13.81 -4.12
C LEU A 40 -1.44 12.68 -3.22
N GLY A 41 -2.10 13.03 -2.11
CA GLY A 41 -2.68 12.06 -1.17
C GLY A 41 -3.77 11.20 -1.81
N SER A 42 -4.66 11.84 -2.55
CA SER A 42 -5.74 11.15 -3.26
C SER A 42 -5.19 10.18 -4.31
N ILE A 43 -4.27 10.62 -5.15
CA ILE A 43 -3.64 9.77 -6.17
C ILE A 43 -2.86 8.62 -5.52
N THR A 44 -2.14 8.88 -4.43
CA THR A 44 -1.41 7.84 -3.70
C THR A 44 -2.34 6.78 -3.14
N ALA A 45 -3.45 7.22 -2.52
CA ALA A 45 -4.37 6.34 -1.83
C ALA A 45 -5.12 5.40 -2.77
N VAL A 46 -5.56 5.89 -3.94
CA VAL A 46 -6.35 5.07 -4.86
C VAL A 46 -5.56 4.54 -6.05
N GLY A 47 -4.35 5.02 -6.29
CA GLY A 47 -3.60 4.78 -7.52
C GLY A 47 -3.29 3.30 -7.79
N GLY A 48 -2.82 2.56 -6.79
CA GLY A 48 -2.48 1.14 -6.95
C GLY A 48 -3.70 0.27 -7.29
N GLY A 49 -4.80 0.47 -6.58
CA GLY A 49 -6.08 -0.21 -6.85
C GLY A 49 -6.69 0.20 -8.19
N THR A 50 -6.56 1.47 -8.59
CA THR A 50 -7.01 1.96 -9.90
C THR A 50 -6.24 1.28 -11.03
N LEU A 51 -4.91 1.22 -10.94
CA LEU A 51 -4.09 0.51 -11.94
C LEU A 51 -4.51 -0.96 -12.07
N ARG A 52 -4.69 -1.65 -10.95
CA ARG A 52 -5.19 -3.03 -10.94
C ARG A 52 -6.51 -3.15 -11.69
N ASP A 53 -7.50 -2.32 -11.33
CA ASP A 53 -8.85 -2.44 -11.86
C ASP A 53 -8.90 -2.09 -13.35
N LEU A 54 -8.14 -1.11 -13.81
CA LEU A 54 -8.01 -0.76 -15.23
C LEU A 54 -7.42 -1.91 -16.05
N ILE A 55 -6.37 -2.57 -15.55
CA ILE A 55 -5.76 -3.70 -16.26
C ILE A 55 -6.70 -4.91 -16.28
N LEU A 56 -7.49 -5.12 -15.22
CA LEU A 56 -8.50 -6.17 -15.17
C LEU A 56 -9.72 -5.88 -16.05
N GLY A 57 -9.89 -4.65 -16.53
CA GLY A 57 -11.08 -4.24 -17.29
C GLY A 57 -12.36 -4.20 -16.44
N VAL A 58 -12.22 -3.96 -15.11
CA VAL A 58 -13.36 -3.86 -14.18
C VAL A 58 -13.58 -2.41 -13.73
N PRO A 59 -14.79 -2.07 -13.27
CA PRO A 59 -15.04 -0.75 -12.69
C PRO A 59 -14.07 -0.47 -11.54
N VAL A 60 -13.48 0.74 -11.55
CA VAL A 60 -12.52 1.17 -10.53
C VAL A 60 -13.21 1.23 -9.17
N PHE A 61 -12.60 0.67 -8.14
CA PHE A 61 -13.21 0.35 -6.85
C PHE A 61 -13.83 1.54 -6.10
N TRP A 62 -13.30 2.74 -6.26
CA TRP A 62 -13.76 3.95 -5.58
C TRP A 62 -14.82 4.76 -6.35
N LEU A 63 -15.14 4.39 -7.61
CA LEU A 63 -16.12 5.12 -8.43
C LEU A 63 -17.57 5.00 -7.94
N PRO A 64 -18.04 3.82 -7.43
CA PRO A 64 -19.47 3.63 -7.18
C PRO A 64 -20.07 4.59 -6.14
N ASP A 65 -19.32 4.91 -5.08
CA ASP A 65 -19.81 5.74 -3.97
C ASP A 65 -18.85 6.89 -3.58
N ALA A 66 -17.66 6.89 -4.16
CA ALA A 66 -16.59 7.87 -3.91
C ALA A 66 -16.20 8.02 -2.43
N ILE A 67 -16.47 7.03 -1.57
CA ILE A 67 -16.10 7.05 -0.14
C ILE A 67 -14.60 7.10 0.00
N ASP A 68 -13.87 6.24 -0.71
CA ASP A 68 -12.41 6.16 -0.67
C ASP A 68 -11.75 7.49 -1.01
N ILE A 69 -12.21 8.15 -2.09
CA ILE A 69 -11.62 9.44 -2.51
C ILE A 69 -11.93 10.55 -1.50
N ARG A 70 -13.12 10.55 -0.91
CA ARG A 70 -13.49 11.49 0.17
C ARG A 70 -12.63 11.29 1.40
N LEU A 71 -12.40 10.03 1.81
CA LEU A 71 -11.53 9.71 2.93
C LEU A 71 -10.07 10.12 2.66
N ALA A 72 -9.58 9.90 1.45
CA ALA A 72 -8.24 10.34 1.06
C ALA A 72 -8.08 11.86 1.13
N ILE A 73 -9.06 12.62 0.63
CA ILE A 73 -9.08 14.09 0.70
C ILE A 73 -9.08 14.55 2.16
N LEU A 74 -9.98 14.01 2.99
CA LEU A 74 -10.10 14.39 4.40
C LEU A 74 -8.84 14.03 5.20
N ALA A 75 -8.28 12.84 4.99
CA ALA A 75 -7.06 12.40 5.67
C ALA A 75 -5.87 13.29 5.30
N SER A 76 -5.69 13.58 4.00
CA SER A 76 -4.61 14.45 3.51
C SER A 76 -4.73 15.86 4.07
N ALA A 77 -5.92 16.47 4.00
CA ALA A 77 -6.18 17.81 4.50
C ALA A 77 -5.95 17.90 6.01
N SER A 78 -6.43 16.90 6.78
CA SER A 78 -6.27 16.85 8.23
C SER A 78 -4.80 16.80 8.65
N VAL A 79 -4.01 15.94 8.00
CA VAL A 79 -2.57 15.82 8.32
C VAL A 79 -1.81 17.05 7.85
N PHE A 80 -2.18 17.68 6.74
CA PHE A 80 -1.59 18.93 6.30
C PHE A 80 -1.80 20.04 7.35
N ILE A 81 -3.01 20.19 7.89
CA ILE A 81 -3.32 21.16 8.96
C ILE A 81 -2.53 20.81 10.24
N ALA A 82 -2.40 19.54 10.56
CA ALA A 82 -1.65 19.07 11.71
C ALA A 82 -0.11 19.05 11.49
N ARG A 83 0.39 19.49 10.33
CA ARG A 83 1.80 19.50 9.94
C ARG A 83 2.76 20.09 11.00
N PRO A 84 2.41 21.18 11.73
CA PRO A 84 3.28 21.71 12.77
C PRO A 84 3.63 20.71 13.88
N PHE A 85 2.77 19.72 14.13
CA PHE A 85 3.00 18.67 15.13
C PHE A 85 3.93 17.56 14.63
N PHE A 86 4.14 17.46 13.31
CA PHE A 86 4.97 16.45 12.66
C PHE A 86 6.39 16.95 12.32
N ARG A 87 6.92 17.93 13.06
CA ARG A 87 8.29 18.42 12.91
C ARG A 87 9.29 17.60 13.74
N SER A 88 9.44 16.32 13.43
CA SER A 88 10.33 15.43 14.15
C SER A 88 11.12 14.56 13.17
N ASN A 89 12.36 14.22 13.51
CA ASN A 89 13.19 13.25 12.76
C ASN A 89 12.54 11.85 12.63
N LYS A 90 11.42 11.62 13.31
CA LYS A 90 10.65 10.34 13.25
C LYS A 90 9.58 10.32 12.15
N VAL A 91 9.34 11.44 11.45
CA VAL A 91 8.28 11.53 10.43
C VAL A 91 8.52 10.54 9.29
N PHE A 92 9.76 10.40 8.84
CA PHE A 92 10.10 9.43 7.81
C PHE A 92 9.81 7.98 8.25
N SER A 93 10.18 7.63 9.48
CA SER A 93 9.87 6.29 10.02
C SER A 93 8.36 6.07 10.13
N LEU A 94 7.59 7.07 10.58
CA LEU A 94 6.12 6.98 10.62
C LEU A 94 5.54 6.75 9.22
N MET A 95 6.03 7.46 8.21
CA MET A 95 5.63 7.25 6.82
C MET A 95 5.88 5.81 6.39
N LEU A 96 7.05 5.22 6.71
CA LEU A 96 7.38 3.84 6.35
C LEU A 96 6.45 2.82 7.02
N TYR A 97 6.10 3.00 8.29
CA TYR A 97 5.17 2.09 8.98
C TYR A 97 3.75 2.20 8.44
N LEU A 98 3.27 3.41 8.14
CA LEU A 98 1.96 3.61 7.52
C LEU A 98 1.91 3.05 6.10
N ASP A 99 2.99 3.23 5.32
CA ASP A 99 3.14 2.61 3.99
C ASP A 99 3.11 1.08 4.10
N ALA A 100 3.83 0.50 5.08
CA ALA A 100 3.82 -0.94 5.33
C ALA A 100 2.41 -1.46 5.66
N PHE A 101 1.65 -0.71 6.46
CA PHE A 101 0.28 -1.05 6.84
C PHE A 101 -0.66 -0.99 5.64
N GLY A 102 -0.66 0.11 4.90
CA GLY A 102 -1.50 0.27 3.70
C GLY A 102 -1.16 -0.76 2.63
N ALA A 103 0.14 -1.01 2.39
CA ALA A 103 0.60 -2.01 1.43
C ALA A 103 0.16 -3.43 1.82
N ALA A 104 0.20 -3.79 3.10
CA ALA A 104 -0.26 -5.09 3.59
C ALA A 104 -1.73 -5.34 3.26
N LEU A 105 -2.58 -4.36 3.55
CA LEU A 105 -4.02 -4.46 3.28
C LEU A 105 -4.32 -4.52 1.78
N PHE A 106 -3.79 -3.58 0.98
CA PHE A 106 -4.04 -3.57 -0.46
C PHE A 106 -3.44 -4.76 -1.21
N ALA A 107 -2.33 -5.34 -0.72
CA ALA A 107 -1.76 -6.56 -1.29
C ALA A 107 -2.75 -7.71 -1.22
N ILE A 108 -3.26 -7.97 -0.02
CA ILE A 108 -4.12 -9.12 0.24
C ILE A 108 -5.50 -8.93 -0.40
N GLN A 109 -6.11 -7.75 -0.27
CA GLN A 109 -7.38 -7.45 -0.93
C GLN A 109 -7.26 -7.50 -2.47
N GLY A 110 -6.14 -7.01 -3.03
CA GLY A 110 -5.86 -7.12 -4.45
C GLY A 110 -5.77 -8.59 -4.91
N THR A 111 -5.07 -9.42 -4.13
CA THR A 111 -4.94 -10.87 -4.39
C THR A 111 -6.32 -11.57 -4.35
N ILE A 112 -7.12 -11.31 -3.33
CA ILE A 112 -8.47 -11.88 -3.17
C ILE A 112 -9.38 -11.45 -4.34
N LYS A 113 -9.38 -10.16 -4.67
CA LYS A 113 -10.21 -9.61 -5.75
C LYS A 113 -9.91 -10.28 -7.09
N VAL A 114 -8.64 -10.45 -7.44
CA VAL A 114 -8.23 -11.07 -8.71
C VAL A 114 -8.58 -12.55 -8.75
N TRP A 115 -8.41 -13.26 -7.63
CA TRP A 115 -8.83 -14.64 -7.50
C TRP A 115 -10.34 -14.79 -7.66
N ALA A 116 -11.15 -13.95 -7.03
CA ALA A 116 -12.60 -13.93 -7.12
C ALA A 116 -13.10 -13.57 -8.53
N PHE A 117 -12.31 -12.82 -9.30
CA PHE A 117 -12.59 -12.52 -10.71
C PHE A 117 -12.39 -13.73 -11.64
N GLY A 118 -11.95 -14.87 -11.12
CA GLY A 118 -11.74 -16.11 -11.86
C GLY A 118 -10.33 -16.31 -12.44
N LEU A 119 -9.41 -15.39 -12.18
CA LEU A 119 -8.00 -15.53 -12.56
C LEU A 119 -7.24 -16.36 -11.52
N THR A 120 -7.52 -17.67 -11.51
CA THR A 120 -7.01 -18.60 -10.49
C THR A 120 -5.62 -19.20 -10.80
N ILE A 121 -4.99 -18.79 -11.91
CA ILE A 121 -3.56 -19.09 -12.15
C ILE A 121 -2.75 -18.37 -11.09
N PRO A 122 -2.03 -19.07 -10.17
CA PRO A 122 -1.49 -18.50 -8.95
C PRO A 122 -0.64 -17.24 -9.11
N ILE A 123 0.08 -17.15 -10.22
CA ILE A 123 0.96 -15.99 -10.50
C ILE A 123 0.19 -14.68 -10.70
N LEU A 124 -1.04 -14.74 -11.27
CA LEU A 124 -1.81 -13.54 -11.57
C LEU A 124 -2.28 -12.82 -10.31
N PRO A 125 -3.00 -13.46 -9.36
CA PRO A 125 -3.37 -12.81 -8.09
C PRO A 125 -2.17 -12.27 -7.32
N ILE A 126 -1.01 -12.96 -7.36
CA ILE A 126 0.21 -12.50 -6.70
C ILE A 126 0.71 -11.21 -7.34
N ILE A 127 0.86 -11.15 -8.66
CA ILE A 127 1.34 -9.95 -9.36
C ILE A 127 0.40 -8.77 -9.12
N PHE A 128 -0.90 -8.97 -9.25
CA PHE A 128 -1.87 -7.91 -9.05
C PHE A 128 -1.98 -7.45 -7.59
N GLY A 129 -1.80 -8.37 -6.63
CA GLY A 129 -1.69 -8.03 -5.21
C GLY A 129 -0.48 -7.15 -4.94
N VAL A 130 0.70 -7.56 -5.42
CA VAL A 130 1.93 -6.77 -5.31
C VAL A 130 1.76 -5.40 -5.99
N MET A 131 1.22 -5.36 -7.20
CA MET A 131 0.98 -4.10 -7.94
C MET A 131 0.03 -3.17 -7.18
N SER A 132 -1.04 -3.69 -6.58
CA SER A 132 -1.98 -2.91 -5.76
C SER A 132 -1.28 -2.30 -4.55
N ALA A 133 -0.42 -3.07 -3.90
CA ALA A 133 0.31 -2.65 -2.70
C ALA A 133 1.32 -1.54 -2.97
N ILE A 134 2.12 -1.69 -4.03
CA ILE A 134 3.26 -0.80 -4.27
C ILE A 134 2.94 0.35 -5.21
N GLY A 135 1.90 0.22 -6.05
CA GLY A 135 1.58 1.17 -7.12
C GLY A 135 1.35 2.59 -6.60
N GLY A 136 0.55 2.74 -5.53
CA GLY A 136 0.29 4.04 -4.91
C GLY A 136 1.57 4.69 -4.36
N GLY A 137 2.41 3.91 -3.67
CA GLY A 137 3.68 4.37 -3.13
C GLY A 137 4.68 4.80 -4.21
N ILE A 138 4.75 4.08 -5.34
CA ILE A 138 5.59 4.46 -6.49
C ILE A 138 5.12 5.79 -7.07
N ILE A 139 3.82 5.93 -7.33
CA ILE A 139 3.24 7.17 -7.85
C ILE A 139 3.54 8.35 -6.90
N ARG A 140 3.32 8.16 -5.60
CA ARG A 140 3.65 9.14 -4.56
C ARG A 140 5.11 9.59 -4.64
N ASP A 141 6.04 8.64 -4.63
CA ASP A 141 7.47 8.95 -4.56
C ASP A 141 7.94 9.66 -5.83
N VAL A 142 7.45 9.25 -7.01
CA VAL A 142 7.74 9.90 -8.30
C VAL A 142 7.20 11.32 -8.32
N LEU A 143 5.94 11.53 -7.95
CA LEU A 143 5.33 12.88 -7.94
C LEU A 143 5.97 13.77 -6.87
N ALA A 144 6.37 13.20 -5.74
CA ALA A 144 7.10 13.90 -4.70
C ALA A 144 8.59 14.15 -5.05
N GLY A 145 9.09 13.68 -6.19
CA GLY A 145 10.49 13.82 -6.60
C GLY A 145 11.45 13.13 -5.62
N ARG A 146 11.05 11.99 -5.06
CA ARG A 146 11.84 11.19 -4.10
C ARG A 146 12.31 9.89 -4.76
N LYS A 147 13.40 9.33 -4.23
CA LYS A 147 13.77 7.96 -4.57
C LYS A 147 12.68 7.01 -4.09
N THR A 148 12.13 6.20 -4.98
CA THR A 148 11.07 5.26 -4.64
C THR A 148 11.54 4.22 -3.62
N LEU A 149 10.66 3.80 -2.71
CA LEU A 149 10.94 2.70 -1.78
C LEU A 149 11.30 1.40 -2.52
N LEU A 150 10.73 1.21 -3.70
CA LEU A 150 11.05 0.09 -4.60
C LEU A 150 12.53 0.07 -5.00
N MET A 151 13.13 1.23 -5.22
CA MET A 151 14.54 1.38 -5.63
C MET A 151 15.48 1.52 -4.43
N SER A 152 14.94 1.43 -3.21
CA SER A 152 15.76 1.38 -2.00
C SER A 152 16.32 -0.04 -1.79
N SER A 153 17.39 -0.16 -1.02
CA SER A 153 17.92 -1.47 -0.62
C SER A 153 17.14 -2.14 0.51
N GLU A 154 16.05 -1.51 0.98
CA GLU A 154 15.20 -2.05 2.02
C GLU A 154 14.39 -3.27 1.54
N LEU A 155 14.07 -4.18 2.45
CA LEU A 155 13.20 -5.31 2.16
C LEU A 155 11.75 -4.83 1.99
N TYR A 156 11.44 -4.27 0.80
CA TYR A 156 10.11 -3.70 0.50
C TYR A 156 9.17 -4.73 -0.14
N ILE A 157 9.58 -5.32 -1.26
CA ILE A 157 8.73 -6.22 -2.07
C ILE A 157 8.64 -7.61 -1.46
N ILE A 158 9.72 -8.14 -0.88
CA ILE A 158 9.80 -9.54 -0.44
C ILE A 158 8.70 -9.88 0.57
N PRO A 159 8.45 -9.08 1.64
CA PRO A 159 7.35 -9.35 2.56
C PRO A 159 5.97 -9.33 1.86
N VAL A 160 5.74 -8.39 0.94
CA VAL A 160 4.49 -8.27 0.20
C VAL A 160 4.27 -9.51 -0.67
N LEU A 161 5.32 -9.92 -1.42
CA LEU A 161 5.27 -11.11 -2.27
C LEU A 161 4.96 -12.37 -1.45
N LEU A 162 5.65 -12.56 -0.32
CA LEU A 162 5.42 -13.71 0.56
C LEU A 162 3.97 -13.73 1.09
N GLY A 163 3.43 -12.60 1.49
CA GLY A 163 2.05 -12.52 1.94
C GLY A 163 1.04 -12.84 0.84
N CYS A 164 1.25 -12.33 -0.40
CA CYS A 164 0.41 -12.68 -1.54
C CYS A 164 0.48 -14.18 -1.88
N VAL A 165 1.67 -14.79 -1.83
CA VAL A 165 1.83 -16.24 -2.01
C VAL A 165 1.09 -17.02 -0.93
N SER A 166 1.23 -16.62 0.34
CA SER A 166 0.50 -17.24 1.46
C SER A 166 -1.01 -17.12 1.25
N MET A 167 -1.50 -15.95 0.82
CA MET A 167 -2.93 -15.75 0.57
C MET A 167 -3.45 -16.63 -0.57
N VAL A 168 -2.71 -16.76 -1.66
CA VAL A 168 -3.07 -17.67 -2.76
C VAL A 168 -3.12 -19.12 -2.28
N ALA A 169 -2.21 -19.54 -1.38
CA ALA A 169 -2.25 -20.86 -0.76
C ALA A 169 -3.53 -21.03 0.09
N VAL A 170 -3.90 -20.02 0.87
CA VAL A 170 -5.18 -20.04 1.63
C VAL A 170 -6.36 -20.16 0.70
N LEU A 171 -6.45 -19.33 -0.35
CA LEU A 171 -7.55 -19.34 -1.32
C LEU A 171 -7.70 -20.70 -2.04
N LYS A 172 -6.59 -21.38 -2.29
CA LYS A 172 -6.59 -22.65 -2.99
C LYS A 172 -6.88 -23.84 -2.08
N PHE A 173 -6.33 -23.88 -0.88
CA PHE A 173 -6.36 -25.07 0.00
C PHE A 173 -7.33 -24.94 1.17
N PHE A 174 -7.68 -23.72 1.57
CA PHE A 174 -8.53 -23.43 2.72
C PHE A 174 -9.60 -22.35 2.40
N PRO A 175 -10.44 -22.55 1.35
CA PRO A 175 -11.38 -21.52 0.89
C PRO A 175 -12.44 -21.13 1.94
N GLU A 176 -12.69 -21.98 2.93
CA GLU A 176 -13.66 -21.69 4.01
C GLU A 176 -13.08 -20.72 5.06
N HIS A 177 -11.74 -20.48 5.05
CA HIS A 177 -11.03 -19.68 6.06
C HIS A 177 -10.48 -18.39 5.49
N ILE A 178 -11.07 -17.84 4.42
CA ILE A 178 -10.59 -16.63 3.72
C ILE A 178 -10.42 -15.46 4.70
N LEU A 179 -11.38 -15.26 5.60
CA LEU A 179 -11.35 -14.17 6.58
C LEU A 179 -10.13 -14.25 7.51
N ILE A 180 -9.88 -15.43 8.05
CA ILE A 180 -8.72 -15.67 8.92
C ILE A 180 -7.43 -15.52 8.11
N GLY A 181 -7.42 -16.04 6.88
CA GLY A 181 -6.30 -15.89 5.95
C GLY A 181 -5.99 -14.45 5.62
N GLU A 182 -7.01 -13.63 5.36
CA GLU A 182 -6.85 -12.18 5.07
C GLU A 182 -6.17 -11.46 6.24
N ILE A 183 -6.65 -11.67 7.47
CA ILE A 183 -6.07 -11.05 8.66
C ILE A 183 -4.64 -11.57 8.89
N PHE A 184 -4.42 -12.88 8.81
CA PHE A 184 -3.13 -13.49 9.03
C PHE A 184 -2.08 -13.04 8.00
N CYS A 185 -2.41 -13.08 6.70
CA CYS A 185 -1.48 -12.69 5.64
C CYS A 185 -1.19 -11.18 5.65
N SER A 186 -2.20 -10.34 5.97
CA SER A 186 -1.98 -8.90 6.14
C SER A 186 -1.07 -8.60 7.34
N ALA A 187 -1.31 -9.26 8.47
CA ALA A 187 -0.44 -9.15 9.65
C ALA A 187 0.98 -9.65 9.35
N GLN A 188 1.13 -10.75 8.62
CA GLN A 188 2.41 -11.28 8.17
C GLN A 188 3.20 -10.22 7.38
N ILE A 189 2.60 -9.59 6.37
CA ILE A 189 3.26 -8.54 5.57
C ILE A 189 3.67 -7.38 6.47
N PHE A 190 2.73 -6.88 7.28
CA PHE A 190 2.99 -5.73 8.15
C PHE A 190 4.11 -6.00 9.15
N ILE A 191 4.08 -7.14 9.86
CA ILE A 191 5.10 -7.50 10.85
C ILE A 191 6.46 -7.64 10.18
N PHE A 192 6.56 -8.34 9.04
CA PHE A 192 7.84 -8.47 8.32
C PHE A 192 8.39 -7.12 7.88
N ARG A 193 7.52 -6.23 7.37
CA ARG A 193 7.90 -4.88 6.99
C ARG A 193 8.33 -4.06 8.21
N ALA A 194 7.56 -4.12 9.29
CA ALA A 194 7.89 -3.42 10.54
C ALA A 194 9.23 -3.89 11.11
N CYS A 195 9.49 -5.19 11.11
CA CYS A 195 10.77 -5.76 11.49
C CYS A 195 11.91 -5.25 10.58
N ALA A 196 11.70 -5.27 9.27
CA ALA A 196 12.70 -4.78 8.32
C ALA A 196 13.02 -3.29 8.52
N ILE A 197 12.02 -2.46 8.79
CA ILE A 197 12.19 -1.04 9.10
C ILE A 197 12.92 -0.85 10.43
N HIS A 198 12.50 -1.59 11.48
CA HIS A 198 13.05 -1.44 12.82
C HIS A 198 14.51 -1.88 12.92
N TRP A 199 14.85 -3.01 12.33
CA TRP A 199 16.22 -3.57 12.37
C TRP A 199 17.07 -3.20 11.14
N GLY A 200 16.53 -2.40 10.22
CA GLY A 200 17.26 -1.97 9.04
C GLY A 200 17.65 -3.13 8.11
N TRP A 201 16.80 -4.15 7.98
CA TRP A 201 17.06 -5.30 7.10
C TRP A 201 17.11 -4.85 5.64
N ARG A 202 18.14 -5.30 4.95
CA ARG A 202 18.38 -4.95 3.55
C ARG A 202 18.47 -6.19 2.68
N VAL A 203 18.22 -6.00 1.39
CA VAL A 203 18.43 -7.03 0.39
C VAL A 203 19.90 -7.47 0.41
N PRO A 204 20.21 -8.77 0.42
CA PRO A 204 21.59 -9.28 0.39
C PRO A 204 22.40 -8.66 -0.75
N ASN A 205 23.66 -8.33 -0.48
CA ASN A 205 24.53 -7.59 -1.41
C ASN A 205 24.71 -8.26 -2.77
N PHE A 206 24.59 -9.58 -2.86
CA PHE A 206 24.71 -10.34 -4.12
C PHE A 206 23.49 -10.18 -5.05
N LEU A 207 22.37 -9.67 -4.54
CA LEU A 207 21.15 -9.33 -5.31
C LEU A 207 21.05 -7.82 -5.62
N VAL A 208 22.03 -7.02 -5.21
CA VAL A 208 22.02 -5.57 -5.42
C VAL A 208 23.00 -5.23 -6.56
N LEU A 209 22.47 -4.57 -7.61
CA LEU A 209 23.31 -3.98 -8.64
C LEU A 209 24.06 -2.78 -8.04
N ARG A 210 25.37 -2.92 -7.84
CA ARG A 210 26.24 -1.80 -7.45
C ARG A 210 26.78 -1.16 -8.72
N SER A 211 26.51 0.13 -8.92
CA SER A 211 27.26 0.92 -9.90
C SER A 211 28.73 0.93 -9.46
N LYS A 212 29.61 0.41 -10.30
CA LYS A 212 31.05 0.68 -10.18
C LYS A 212 31.25 2.10 -10.72
N ILE A 213 31.26 3.08 -9.83
CA ILE A 213 31.86 4.39 -10.08
C ILE A 213 33.29 4.35 -9.54
#